data_20a8b0d5c87b3cf2022a9d8d19a84092
#
_entry.id   20a8b0d5c87b3cf2022a9d8d19a84092
#
_cell.length_a   1.000
_cell.length_b   1.000
_cell.length_c   1.000
_cell.angle_alpha   90.00
_cell.angle_beta   90.00
_cell.angle_gamma   90.00
#
_symmetry.space_group_name_H-M   'P 1'
#
loop_
_entity.id
_entity.type
_entity.pdbx_description
1 polymer ?
#
loop_
_entity_poly.entity_id
_entity_poly.type
_entity_poly.pdbx_seq_one_letter_code
_entity_poly.pdbx_strand_id
1 'polypeptide(L)'
;MKTQLVIALAAFALAGQASALGVKGNAAAGKQKAVVCAACHGADGNKTLDNTYPKLAGQYPDYLLKALKDYKSGKRANAVMAGQVQALSDADMANLAVYFGSLPGQMGVVK
;
A
#
# COMPACT_ATOMS: atom_id res chain seq x y z
N MET A 1 -31.09 -25.76 35.82
CA MET A 1 -30.49 -24.45 35.61
C MET A 1 -29.57 -24.53 34.41
N LYS A 2 -30.01 -23.96 33.34
CA LYS A 2 -29.22 -23.95 32.11
C LYS A 2 -28.29 -22.77 32.18
N THR A 3 -27.02 -23.00 32.44
CA THR A 3 -25.98 -22.04 32.23
C THR A 3 -25.85 -21.86 30.71
N GLN A 4 -26.45 -20.79 30.20
CA GLN A 4 -26.17 -20.40 28.85
C GLN A 4 -24.74 -19.83 28.84
N LEU A 5 -23.83 -20.61 28.29
CA LEU A 5 -22.53 -20.12 27.93
C LEU A 5 -22.78 -19.16 26.75
N VAL A 6 -22.91 -17.87 27.05
CA VAL A 6 -22.82 -16.87 26.02
C VAL A 6 -21.35 -16.78 25.64
N ILE A 7 -20.97 -17.55 24.66
CA ILE A 7 -19.71 -17.31 23.97
C ILE A 7 -19.93 -16.00 23.22
N ALA A 8 -19.56 -14.92 23.85
CA ALA A 8 -19.33 -13.70 23.12
C ALA A 8 -18.17 -14.00 22.18
N LEU A 9 -18.49 -14.38 20.97
CA LEU A 9 -17.57 -14.25 19.87
C LEU A 9 -17.32 -12.75 19.73
N ALA A 10 -16.34 -12.28 20.47
CA ALA A 10 -15.71 -11.04 20.11
C ALA A 10 -15.19 -11.27 18.70
N ALA A 11 -15.96 -10.80 17.72
CA ALA A 11 -15.43 -10.61 16.41
C ALA A 11 -14.30 -9.59 16.59
N PHE A 12 -13.10 -10.09 16.77
CA PHE A 12 -11.93 -9.30 16.56
C PHE A 12 -11.97 -8.95 15.06
N ALA A 13 -12.62 -7.84 14.77
CA ALA A 13 -12.23 -7.13 13.59
C ALA A 13 -10.74 -6.90 13.80
N LEU A 14 -9.93 -7.72 13.17
CA LEU A 14 -8.55 -7.40 12.95
C LEU A 14 -8.56 -6.18 12.03
N ALA A 15 -8.95 -5.01 12.60
CA ALA A 15 -8.68 -3.71 12.01
C ALA A 15 -7.17 -3.54 12.04
N GLY A 16 -6.52 -4.45 11.35
CA GLY A 16 -5.12 -4.58 11.46
C GLY A 16 -4.50 -4.75 10.11
N GLN A 17 -3.51 -5.52 10.12
CA GLN A 17 -2.65 -5.74 8.97
C GLN A 17 -3.19 -6.94 8.19
N ALA A 18 -3.69 -6.68 6.98
CA ALA A 18 -3.94 -7.73 6.01
C ALA A 18 -2.62 -8.08 5.32
N SER A 19 -2.39 -9.37 5.09
CA SER A 19 -1.30 -9.81 4.21
C SER A 19 -1.80 -9.85 2.78
N ALA A 20 -1.10 -9.16 1.89
CA ALA A 20 -1.33 -9.26 0.45
C ALA A 20 0.00 -9.63 -0.20
N LEU A 21 0.06 -10.82 -0.83
CA LEU A 21 1.28 -11.34 -1.47
C LEU A 21 2.51 -11.30 -0.54
N GLY A 22 2.33 -11.70 0.72
CA GLY A 22 3.39 -11.71 1.72
C GLY A 22 3.70 -10.36 2.37
N VAL A 23 3.04 -9.28 1.96
CA VAL A 23 3.19 -7.96 2.58
C VAL A 23 2.15 -7.77 3.66
N LYS A 24 2.60 -7.51 4.88
CA LYS A 24 1.74 -7.14 6.00
C LYS A 24 1.62 -5.62 6.06
N GLY A 25 0.42 -5.12 5.82
CA GLY A 25 0.14 -3.70 5.84
C GLY A 25 -1.33 -3.40 5.99
N ASN A 26 -1.63 -2.14 6.26
CA ASN A 26 -2.98 -1.63 6.43
C ASN A 26 -3.31 -0.69 5.27
N ALA A 27 -4.28 -1.06 4.44
CA ALA A 27 -4.67 -0.26 3.28
C ALA A 27 -5.26 1.10 3.68
N ALA A 28 -6.02 1.17 4.76
CA ALA A 28 -6.60 2.44 5.23
C ALA A 28 -5.52 3.42 5.69
N ALA A 29 -4.52 2.94 6.41
CA ALA A 29 -3.35 3.75 6.79
C ALA A 29 -2.53 4.16 5.56
N GLY A 30 -2.39 3.27 4.60
CA GLY A 30 -1.73 3.55 3.32
C GLY A 30 -2.45 4.63 2.53
N LYS A 31 -3.77 4.61 2.51
CA LYS A 31 -4.59 5.64 1.87
C LYS A 31 -4.31 7.03 2.44
N GLN A 32 -4.17 7.15 3.75
CA GLN A 32 -3.85 8.42 4.40
C GLN A 32 -2.46 8.94 4.00
N LYS A 33 -1.48 8.06 3.93
CA LYS A 33 -0.12 8.41 3.51
C LYS A 33 -0.03 8.72 2.01
N ALA A 34 -0.89 8.13 1.20
CA ALA A 34 -0.87 8.25 -0.24
C ALA A 34 -1.27 9.64 -0.78
N VAL A 35 -1.77 10.53 0.04
CA VAL A 35 -2.21 11.86 -0.36
C VAL A 35 -1.11 12.62 -1.12
N VAL A 36 0.12 12.55 -0.64
CA VAL A 36 1.26 13.20 -1.30
C VAL A 36 1.68 12.49 -2.59
N CYS A 37 1.43 11.20 -2.69
CA CYS A 37 1.74 10.41 -3.89
C CYS A 37 0.76 10.71 -5.03
N ALA A 38 -0.47 11.04 -4.68
CA ALA A 38 -1.55 11.30 -5.62
C ALA A 38 -1.27 12.46 -6.58
N ALA A 39 -0.48 13.43 -6.16
CA ALA A 39 -0.14 14.59 -6.99
C ALA A 39 0.51 14.18 -8.32
N CYS A 40 1.30 13.12 -8.33
CA CYS A 40 1.98 12.63 -9.52
C CYS A 40 1.38 11.32 -10.05
N HIS A 41 1.02 10.41 -9.15
CA HIS A 41 0.54 9.07 -9.50
C HIS A 41 -0.99 8.98 -9.68
N GLY A 42 -1.71 10.05 -9.38
CA GLY A 42 -3.17 10.07 -9.42
C GLY A 42 -3.81 9.61 -8.11
N ALA A 43 -4.96 10.17 -7.78
CA ALA A 43 -5.72 9.80 -6.58
C ALA A 43 -6.19 8.33 -6.60
N ASP A 44 -6.39 7.78 -7.79
CA ASP A 44 -6.76 6.39 -8.02
C ASP A 44 -5.55 5.49 -8.37
N GLY A 45 -4.34 6.06 -8.40
CA GLY A 45 -3.13 5.36 -8.82
C GLY A 45 -3.06 5.04 -10.31
N ASN A 46 -3.98 5.54 -11.12
CA ASN A 46 -4.08 5.29 -12.57
C ASN A 46 -3.97 6.55 -13.41
N LYS A 47 -4.64 7.62 -13.01
CA LYS A 47 -4.63 8.90 -13.75
C LYS A 47 -3.42 9.71 -13.33
N THR A 48 -2.27 9.36 -13.85
CA THR A 48 -1.01 10.03 -13.56
C THR A 48 -0.98 11.45 -14.14
N LEU A 49 -0.16 12.30 -13.54
CA LEU A 49 0.01 13.70 -13.99
C LEU A 49 0.48 13.77 -15.45
N ASP A 50 1.41 12.91 -15.83
CA ASP A 50 1.87 12.72 -17.19
C ASP A 50 2.50 11.32 -17.36
N ASN A 51 2.96 11.02 -18.58
CA ASN A 51 3.49 9.70 -18.91
C ASN A 51 4.82 9.35 -18.24
N THR A 52 5.48 10.28 -17.58
CA THR A 52 6.72 10.01 -16.85
C THR A 52 6.48 9.41 -15.48
N TYR A 53 5.26 9.53 -14.96
CA TYR A 53 4.87 8.95 -13.68
C TYR A 53 4.17 7.62 -13.89
N PRO A 54 4.65 6.52 -13.30
CA PRO A 54 4.04 5.22 -13.49
C PRO A 54 2.70 5.09 -12.77
N LYS A 55 1.83 4.29 -13.34
CA LYS A 55 0.62 3.81 -12.66
C LYS A 55 1.00 2.87 -11.54
N LEU A 56 0.35 2.98 -10.41
CA LEU A 56 0.60 2.16 -9.22
C LEU A 56 -0.54 1.21 -8.89
N ALA A 57 -1.77 1.58 -9.28
CA ALA A 57 -2.96 0.81 -8.94
C ALA A 57 -2.92 -0.60 -9.51
N GLY A 58 -3.20 -1.56 -8.66
CA GLY A 58 -3.27 -2.95 -9.05
C GLY A 58 -1.92 -3.64 -9.21
N GLN A 59 -0.82 -2.97 -8.93
CA GLN A 59 0.50 -3.60 -8.93
C GLN A 59 0.62 -4.59 -7.77
N TYR A 60 1.50 -5.57 -7.88
CA TYR A 60 1.80 -6.49 -6.78
C TYR A 60 2.36 -5.73 -5.58
N PRO A 61 1.79 -5.92 -4.38
CA PRO A 61 2.26 -5.21 -3.18
C PRO A 61 3.72 -5.48 -2.83
N ASP A 62 4.20 -6.70 -3.01
CA ASP A 62 5.61 -7.04 -2.76
C ASP A 62 6.55 -6.29 -3.71
N TYR A 63 6.18 -6.14 -4.98
CA TYR A 63 6.93 -5.33 -5.93
C TYR A 63 6.94 -3.85 -5.52
N LEU A 64 5.78 -3.30 -5.14
CA LEU A 64 5.68 -1.91 -4.69
C LEU A 64 6.52 -1.66 -3.45
N LEU A 65 6.49 -2.57 -2.49
CA LEU A 65 7.28 -2.46 -1.27
C LEU A 65 8.77 -2.47 -1.57
N LYS A 66 9.19 -3.40 -2.42
CA LYS A 66 10.60 -3.45 -2.85
C LYS A 66 11.02 -2.15 -3.54
N ALA A 67 10.19 -1.62 -4.44
CA ALA A 67 10.48 -0.38 -5.13
C ALA A 67 10.64 0.79 -4.16
N LEU A 68 9.74 0.94 -3.19
CA LEU A 68 9.83 1.99 -2.17
C LEU A 68 11.10 1.88 -1.35
N LYS A 69 11.45 0.69 -0.90
CA LYS A 69 12.68 0.42 -0.15
C LYS A 69 13.93 0.71 -0.99
N ASP A 70 13.92 0.33 -2.25
CA ASP A 70 15.04 0.53 -3.16
C ASP A 70 15.26 2.01 -3.46
N TYR A 71 14.20 2.81 -3.60
CA TYR A 71 14.34 4.27 -3.70
C TYR A 71 14.89 4.88 -2.43
N LYS A 72 14.44 4.41 -1.26
CA LYS A 72 14.92 4.94 0.02
C LYS A 72 16.38 4.62 0.27
N SER A 73 16.82 3.44 -0.09
CA SER A 73 18.21 2.99 0.08
C SER A 73 19.17 3.49 -1.01
N GLY A 74 18.64 4.01 -2.11
CA GLY A 74 19.42 4.41 -3.26
C GLY A 74 19.74 3.29 -4.26
N LYS A 75 19.26 2.06 -4.03
CA LYS A 75 19.43 0.96 -4.98
C LYS A 75 18.71 1.23 -6.30
N ARG A 76 17.61 1.93 -6.26
CA ARG A 76 16.91 2.43 -7.43
C ARG A 76 17.06 3.95 -7.48
N ALA A 77 17.72 4.44 -8.52
CA ALA A 77 18.06 5.85 -8.63
C ALA A 77 16.89 6.63 -9.24
N ASN A 78 16.30 7.52 -8.43
CA ASN A 78 15.36 8.54 -8.89
C ASN A 78 15.29 9.62 -7.81
N ALA A 79 15.74 10.82 -8.13
CA ALA A 79 15.85 11.90 -7.15
C ALA A 79 14.48 12.32 -6.59
N VAL A 80 13.43 12.32 -7.42
CA VAL A 80 12.07 12.68 -6.98
C VAL A 80 11.55 11.65 -6.00
N MET A 81 11.58 10.36 -6.37
CA MET A 81 11.11 9.30 -5.49
C MET A 81 11.95 9.17 -4.24
N ALA A 82 13.26 9.32 -4.32
CA ALA A 82 14.13 9.32 -3.15
C ALA A 82 13.69 10.37 -2.13
N GLY A 83 13.38 11.58 -2.59
CA GLY A 83 12.86 12.65 -1.72
C GLY A 83 11.51 12.31 -1.09
N GLN A 84 10.61 11.68 -1.85
CA GLN A 84 9.28 11.33 -1.37
C GLN A 84 9.30 10.25 -0.29
N VAL A 85 10.23 9.30 -0.36
CA VAL A 85 10.24 8.14 0.54
C VAL A 85 11.12 8.31 1.78
N GLN A 86 11.92 9.37 1.86
CA GLN A 86 12.88 9.54 2.97
C GLN A 86 12.23 9.54 4.35
N ALA A 87 11.08 10.17 4.50
CA ALA A 87 10.37 10.26 5.78
C ALA A 87 9.47 9.05 6.07
N LEU A 88 9.38 8.08 5.16
CA LEU A 88 8.53 6.91 5.34
C LEU A 88 9.22 5.87 6.22
N SER A 89 8.49 5.36 7.20
CA SER A 89 8.88 4.16 7.95
C SER A 89 8.67 2.89 7.11
N ASP A 90 9.23 1.78 7.57
CA ASP A 90 8.94 0.48 6.96
C ASP A 90 7.45 0.16 6.98
N ALA A 91 6.75 0.48 8.07
CA ALA A 91 5.30 0.32 8.17
C ALA A 91 4.56 1.21 7.16
N ASP A 92 4.95 2.46 6.99
CA ASP A 92 4.36 3.35 5.99
C ASP A 92 4.49 2.78 4.58
N MET A 93 5.68 2.28 4.24
CA MET A 93 5.94 1.70 2.92
C MET A 93 5.12 0.44 2.68
N ALA A 94 4.99 -0.43 3.68
CA ALA A 94 4.14 -1.61 3.61
C ALA A 94 2.66 -1.24 3.45
N ASN A 95 2.18 -0.25 4.19
CA ASN A 95 0.81 0.23 4.11
C ASN A 95 0.50 0.84 2.74
N LEU A 96 1.41 1.64 2.20
CA LEU A 96 1.29 2.20 0.85
C LEU A 96 1.26 1.10 -0.22
N ALA A 97 2.12 0.10 -0.10
CA ALA A 97 2.19 -1.01 -1.04
C ALA A 97 0.87 -1.81 -1.06
N VAL A 98 0.32 -2.11 0.11
CA VAL A 98 -0.97 -2.80 0.22
C VAL A 98 -2.11 -1.93 -0.32
N TYR A 99 -2.11 -0.65 -0.02
CA TYR A 99 -3.13 0.28 -0.50
C TYR A 99 -3.16 0.36 -2.03
N PHE A 100 -2.06 0.73 -2.65
CA PHE A 100 -2.01 0.87 -4.12
C PHE A 100 -2.21 -0.48 -4.82
N GLY A 101 -1.68 -1.55 -4.27
CA GLY A 101 -1.88 -2.89 -4.79
C GLY A 101 -3.34 -3.35 -4.76
N SER A 102 -4.15 -2.83 -3.83
CA SER A 102 -5.58 -3.16 -3.69
C SER A 102 -6.48 -2.38 -4.65
N LEU A 103 -5.98 -1.29 -5.22
CA LEU A 103 -6.78 -0.46 -6.12
C LEU A 103 -6.98 -1.14 -7.47
N PRO A 104 -8.16 -0.95 -8.10
CA PRO A 104 -8.37 -1.44 -9.46
C PRO A 104 -7.37 -0.82 -10.41
N GLY A 105 -6.65 -1.63 -11.16
CA GLY A 105 -5.60 -1.19 -12.06
C GLY A 105 -5.75 -1.73 -13.46
N GLN A 106 -5.09 -1.07 -14.41
CA GLN A 106 -5.10 -1.41 -15.83
C GLN A 106 -3.85 -2.21 -16.25
N MET A 107 -3.07 -2.68 -15.31
CA MET A 107 -1.79 -3.34 -15.61
C MET A 107 -1.91 -4.81 -16.00
N GLY A 108 -3.12 -5.36 -16.05
CA GLY A 108 -3.35 -6.75 -16.42
C GLY A 108 -2.73 -7.76 -15.46
N VAL A 109 -2.49 -7.38 -14.23
CA VAL A 109 -1.90 -8.23 -13.21
C VAL A 109 -2.95 -9.20 -12.69
N VAL A 110 -2.70 -10.48 -12.83
CA VAL A 110 -3.54 -11.53 -12.24
C VAL A 110 -3.15 -11.67 -10.77
N LYS A 111 -4.13 -11.57 -9.89
CA LYS A 111 -3.93 -11.66 -8.44
C LYS A 111 -4.61 -12.88 -7.86
#